data_054753c04f9f1c10e7ae6db0ce73ff84
#
_entry.id   054753c04f9f1c10e7ae6db0ce73ff84
#
_cell.length_a   1.000
_cell.length_b   1.000
_cell.length_c   1.000
_cell.angle_alpha   90.00
_cell.angle_beta   90.00
_cell.angle_gamma   90.00
#
_symmetry.space_group_name_H-M   'P 1'
#
loop_
_entity.id
_entity.type
_entity.pdbx_description
1 polymer ?
#
loop_
_entity_poly.entity_id
_entity_poly.type
_entity_poly.pdbx_seq_one_letter_code
_entity_poly.pdbx_strand_id
1 'polypeptide(L)'
;MFVRSTRATWISAATAAAAAAGIVTAPSAGAAIGADTPGNYAFTAKINLGEQQACSGALVDPQWIITAAGCFAVDGKPAQIGKPAVATTVTVGRTDLTTTSGAVVDASYVIPHPDRDIAMVRLAKPVNGVVPAKVATTAPAASDKLIASGFGRTKTEWVPNKLHSAAFTVTSVGDKSVDLDGSSDAVICQGDAGGPALRDNNGTPELVAVNSRSWQGGCLGTDPSETRTGAVGARLDNVNDWVQQTRLAAIVPDITSVMASGDFNRDGITDIAATLKDGNLHAFYGRKDGSFQYGRPLWATDGTWGQAVSKMIGGDFNGDGITDIAAVWKNGSLRLYTGTTDGPLSTSRPMWTDETTNWNQMLQLSRFKSDSSGRDGLLAVWDSGPRGSLYAYTTGPDGKLTGQKRNMWRDASWGSMQKLATGDFNGDGLDDVIAIAYDGSLFRYSGNAKGGLDDRVSMWPDTSWNGMPVVLAGDFDGDGKSDMGGLWNNQQRFNFYKGNGQGTIALGKNAWPTNP
;
A
#
# COMPACT_ATOMS: atom_id res chain seq x y z
N MET A 1 -38.00 -27.72 59.69
CA MET A 1 -38.54 -26.94 60.85
C MET A 1 -38.78 -25.49 60.36
N PHE A 2 -40.09 -25.14 60.30
CA PHE A 2 -40.68 -23.79 60.13
C PHE A 2 -40.17 -22.79 59.11
N VAL A 3 -40.77 -22.67 57.97
CA VAL A 3 -41.87 -21.88 57.41
C VAL A 3 -42.15 -20.56 58.17
N ARG A 4 -42.03 -19.42 57.45
CA ARG A 4 -43.03 -18.37 57.45
C ARG A 4 -42.89 -17.42 56.26
N SER A 5 -43.97 -17.38 55.49
CA SER A 5 -44.34 -16.41 54.48
C SER A 5 -44.78 -15.07 55.12
N THR A 6 -44.55 -13.94 54.41
CA THR A 6 -45.38 -12.76 54.58
C THR A 6 -45.63 -12.06 53.25
N ARG A 7 -46.88 -11.72 53.06
CA ARG A 7 -47.59 -11.23 51.92
C ARG A 7 -47.22 -9.78 51.55
N ALA A 8 -47.18 -9.49 50.28
CA ALA A 8 -47.13 -8.15 49.71
C ALA A 8 -48.51 -7.44 49.83
N THR A 9 -48.49 -6.17 50.18
CA THR A 9 -49.63 -5.25 50.04
C THR A 9 -49.36 -4.31 48.86
N TRP A 10 -50.31 -4.28 47.95
CA TRP A 10 -50.37 -3.33 46.84
C TRP A 10 -50.91 -1.98 47.34
N ILE A 11 -50.15 -0.90 47.01
CA ILE A 11 -50.69 0.46 47.10
C ILE A 11 -50.62 1.06 45.70
N SER A 12 -51.81 1.27 45.14
CA SER A 12 -52.00 2.01 43.91
C SER A 12 -51.96 3.51 44.23
N ALA A 13 -51.01 4.21 43.66
CA ALA A 13 -50.99 5.66 43.59
C ALA A 13 -51.23 6.12 42.16
N ALA A 14 -52.37 6.69 41.89
CA ALA A 14 -52.71 7.40 40.68
C ALA A 14 -52.00 8.77 40.69
N THR A 15 -51.12 9.03 39.77
CA THR A 15 -50.56 10.35 39.53
C THR A 15 -51.04 10.89 38.18
N ALA A 16 -51.67 12.04 38.26
CA ALA A 16 -52.20 12.80 37.14
C ALA A 16 -51.06 13.25 36.21
N ALA A 17 -51.18 12.96 34.91
CA ALA A 17 -50.30 13.47 33.87
C ALA A 17 -50.67 14.93 33.56
N ALA A 18 -49.84 15.88 33.97
CA ALA A 18 -49.87 17.24 33.45
C ALA A 18 -49.10 17.25 32.13
N ALA A 19 -49.80 17.43 31.03
CA ALA A 19 -49.20 17.65 29.69
C ALA A 19 -48.55 19.06 29.69
N ALA A 20 -47.25 19.11 29.91
CA ALA A 20 -46.44 20.27 29.57
C ALA A 20 -46.16 20.20 28.08
N ALA A 21 -46.82 21.03 27.27
CA ALA A 21 -46.44 21.30 25.90
C ALA A 21 -45.08 22.01 25.92
N GLY A 22 -44.01 21.21 25.88
CA GLY A 22 -42.66 21.70 25.59
C GLY A 22 -42.64 22.21 24.17
N ILE A 23 -42.47 23.50 24.01
CA ILE A 23 -42.09 24.09 22.71
C ILE A 23 -40.74 23.49 22.40
N VAL A 24 -40.71 22.49 21.50
CA VAL A 24 -39.49 22.03 20.87
C VAL A 24 -39.09 23.17 19.93
N THR A 25 -38.24 24.06 20.41
CA THR A 25 -37.49 24.95 19.54
C THR A 25 -36.62 24.02 18.68
N ALA A 26 -37.04 23.78 17.43
CA ALA A 26 -36.16 23.20 16.44
C ALA A 26 -34.86 23.99 16.52
N PRO A 27 -33.67 23.32 16.60
CA PRO A 27 -32.44 24.04 16.49
C PRO A 27 -32.51 24.78 15.16
N SER A 28 -32.32 26.09 15.19
CA SER A 28 -32.18 26.92 14.02
C SER A 28 -31.10 26.24 13.14
N ALA A 29 -31.50 25.83 11.93
CA ALA A 29 -30.59 25.27 10.96
C ALA A 29 -29.45 26.27 10.77
N GLY A 30 -28.34 26.01 11.44
CA GLY A 30 -27.09 26.76 11.29
C GLY A 30 -26.61 26.54 9.88
N ALA A 31 -26.46 27.62 9.21
CA ALA A 31 -26.07 27.67 7.83
C ALA A 31 -24.77 26.94 7.53
N ALA A 32 -24.79 26.26 6.42
CA ALA A 32 -23.67 25.62 5.73
C ALA A 32 -22.85 24.66 6.59
N ILE A 33 -23.11 23.40 6.36
CA ILE A 33 -22.26 22.28 6.66
C ILE A 33 -22.28 21.86 8.12
N GLY A 34 -22.93 20.75 8.36
CA GLY A 34 -23.31 20.21 9.66
C GLY A 34 -22.20 20.24 10.70
N ALA A 35 -22.63 20.30 11.96
CA ALA A 35 -21.72 20.30 13.11
C ALA A 35 -20.80 19.07 13.07
N ASP A 36 -19.49 19.33 13.17
CA ASP A 36 -18.48 18.30 13.27
C ASP A 36 -18.75 17.31 14.38
N THR A 37 -18.64 16.05 14.04
CA THR A 37 -18.36 15.03 15.04
C THR A 37 -16.85 15.01 15.25
N PRO A 38 -16.33 15.42 16.41
CA PRO A 38 -14.89 15.42 16.66
C PRO A 38 -14.28 14.04 16.35
N GLY A 39 -13.24 14.01 15.51
CA GLY A 39 -12.55 12.79 15.10
C GLY A 39 -13.06 12.14 13.81
N ASN A 40 -14.27 12.42 13.36
CA ASN A 40 -14.72 11.97 12.04
C ASN A 40 -14.00 12.78 10.95
N TYR A 41 -13.53 12.06 9.92
CA TYR A 41 -12.85 12.64 8.77
C TYR A 41 -11.53 13.37 9.09
N ALA A 42 -10.80 12.96 10.14
CA ALA A 42 -9.49 13.51 10.48
C ALA A 42 -8.46 13.41 9.33
N PHE A 43 -8.70 12.56 8.35
CA PHE A 43 -7.94 12.49 7.10
C PHE A 43 -8.18 13.69 6.18
N THR A 44 -9.24 14.49 6.40
CA THR A 44 -9.46 15.72 5.62
C THR A 44 -8.35 16.72 5.95
N ALA A 45 -7.70 17.21 4.90
CA ALA A 45 -6.57 18.11 5.01
C ALA A 45 -6.96 19.54 4.63
N LYS A 46 -6.35 20.52 5.30
CA LYS A 46 -6.28 21.91 4.82
C LYS A 46 -4.96 22.11 4.10
N ILE A 47 -5.01 22.64 2.89
CA ILE A 47 -3.85 22.93 2.05
C ILE A 47 -3.74 24.45 1.93
N ASN A 48 -2.68 25.05 2.47
CA ASN A 48 -2.37 26.46 2.31
C ASN A 48 -1.35 26.62 1.18
N LEU A 49 -1.68 27.45 0.18
CA LEU A 49 -0.86 27.73 -0.99
C LEU A 49 -0.38 29.19 -0.89
N GLY A 50 0.84 29.39 -0.41
CA GLY A 50 1.32 30.68 0.01
C GLY A 50 0.49 31.23 1.17
N GLU A 51 0.31 32.56 1.20
CA GLU A 51 -0.41 33.25 2.27
C GLU A 51 -1.87 33.59 1.93
N GLN A 52 -2.26 33.46 0.66
CA GLN A 52 -3.52 34.03 0.16
C GLN A 52 -4.54 32.99 -0.33
N GLN A 53 -4.12 31.75 -0.55
CA GLN A 53 -4.99 30.71 -1.09
C GLN A 53 -5.02 29.50 -0.17
N ALA A 54 -6.19 28.87 -0.08
CA ALA A 54 -6.34 27.61 0.59
C ALA A 54 -7.28 26.69 -0.19
N CYS A 55 -7.00 25.41 -0.11
CA CYS A 55 -7.81 24.30 -0.59
C CYS A 55 -7.99 23.28 0.51
N SER A 56 -8.84 22.31 0.24
CA SER A 56 -8.97 21.10 1.04
C SER A 56 -8.40 19.88 0.31
N GLY A 57 -8.25 18.76 1.01
CA GLY A 57 -7.77 17.51 0.44
C GLY A 57 -8.11 16.33 1.34
N ALA A 58 -7.67 15.15 0.97
CA ALA A 58 -7.80 13.95 1.80
C ALA A 58 -6.47 13.17 1.84
N LEU A 59 -6.04 12.77 3.04
CA LEU A 59 -4.93 11.83 3.21
C LEU A 59 -5.38 10.46 2.70
N VAL A 60 -4.71 9.92 1.68
CA VAL A 60 -4.99 8.60 1.09
C VAL A 60 -3.87 7.60 1.34
N ASP A 61 -2.78 8.07 1.91
CA ASP A 61 -1.62 7.32 2.36
C ASP A 61 -0.85 8.20 3.35
N PRO A 62 -0.06 7.66 4.30
CA PRO A 62 0.70 8.48 5.24
C PRO A 62 1.52 9.61 4.60
N GLN A 63 1.91 9.50 3.34
CA GLN A 63 2.71 10.51 2.65
C GLN A 63 2.01 11.15 1.43
N TRP A 64 0.71 10.87 1.22
CA TRP A 64 -0.01 11.34 0.05
C TRP A 64 -1.37 11.96 0.37
N ILE A 65 -1.56 13.16 -0.15
CA ILE A 65 -2.87 13.81 -0.19
C ILE A 65 -3.41 13.74 -1.61
N ILE A 66 -4.70 13.47 -1.75
CA ILE A 66 -5.44 13.69 -2.98
C ILE A 66 -6.26 14.97 -2.85
N THR A 67 -6.29 15.78 -3.92
CA THR A 67 -6.96 17.09 -3.94
C THR A 67 -7.33 17.49 -5.37
N ALA A 68 -7.89 18.68 -5.59
CA ALA A 68 -8.15 19.22 -6.91
C ALA A 68 -6.87 19.78 -7.58
N ALA A 69 -6.65 19.46 -8.85
CA ALA A 69 -5.52 19.98 -9.61
C ALA A 69 -5.61 21.52 -9.78
N GLY A 70 -6.83 22.04 -9.86
CA GLY A 70 -7.08 23.50 -9.94
C GLY A 70 -6.48 24.30 -8.78
N CYS A 71 -6.26 23.68 -7.62
CA CYS A 71 -5.58 24.31 -6.48
C CYS A 71 -4.13 24.73 -6.80
N PHE A 72 -3.47 24.04 -7.71
CA PHE A 72 -2.08 24.27 -8.11
C PHE A 72 -1.95 24.96 -9.46
N ALA A 73 -3.06 25.45 -10.01
CA ALA A 73 -3.04 26.28 -11.22
C ALA A 73 -2.46 27.67 -10.88
N VAL A 74 -1.55 28.17 -11.74
CA VAL A 74 -0.90 29.46 -11.54
C VAL A 74 -1.07 30.29 -12.81
N ASP A 75 -1.50 31.55 -12.66
CA ASP A 75 -1.70 32.49 -13.77
C ASP A 75 -2.59 31.92 -14.91
N GLY A 76 -3.64 31.17 -14.54
CA GLY A 76 -4.55 30.52 -15.48
C GLY A 76 -3.97 29.29 -16.21
N LYS A 77 -2.75 28.87 -15.88
CA LYS A 77 -2.13 27.67 -16.43
C LYS A 77 -2.41 26.47 -15.53
N PRO A 78 -2.68 25.29 -16.11
CA PRO A 78 -2.88 24.06 -15.35
C PRO A 78 -1.69 23.72 -14.45
N ALA A 79 -1.96 23.01 -13.34
CA ALA A 79 -0.94 22.45 -12.48
C ALA A 79 0.07 21.63 -13.28
N GLN A 80 1.34 21.76 -12.93
CA GLN A 80 2.43 21.01 -13.56
C GLN A 80 2.98 19.96 -12.60
N ILE A 81 3.52 18.87 -13.17
CA ILE A 81 4.24 17.85 -12.40
C ILE A 81 5.51 18.49 -11.83
N GLY A 82 5.73 18.35 -10.52
CA GLY A 82 6.94 18.85 -9.88
C GLY A 82 6.70 19.45 -8.50
N LYS A 83 7.68 20.22 -8.04
CA LYS A 83 7.55 20.97 -6.79
C LYS A 83 6.43 22.02 -6.94
N PRO A 84 5.58 22.22 -5.89
CA PRO A 84 4.59 23.30 -5.91
C PRO A 84 5.22 24.65 -6.28
N ALA A 85 4.56 25.42 -7.15
CA ALA A 85 5.06 26.73 -7.60
C ALA A 85 5.16 27.75 -6.47
N VAL A 86 4.34 27.60 -5.44
CA VAL A 86 4.36 28.42 -4.22
C VAL A 86 4.57 27.51 -3.01
N ALA A 87 5.13 28.08 -1.93
CA ALA A 87 5.28 27.37 -0.67
C ALA A 87 3.90 26.83 -0.23
N THR A 88 3.81 25.52 -0.06
CA THR A 88 2.54 24.85 0.22
C THR A 88 2.68 24.01 1.47
N THR A 89 1.80 24.25 2.44
CA THR A 89 1.73 23.48 3.68
C THR A 89 0.40 22.75 3.79
N VAL A 90 0.44 21.56 4.36
CA VAL A 90 -0.72 20.68 4.55
C VAL A 90 -0.90 20.43 6.03
N THR A 91 -2.08 20.77 6.55
CA THR A 91 -2.51 20.43 7.91
C THR A 91 -3.48 19.27 7.85
N VAL A 92 -3.23 18.17 8.57
CA VAL A 92 -4.06 16.97 8.59
C VAL A 92 -4.05 16.33 9.98
N GLY A 93 -5.09 15.59 10.31
CA GLY A 93 -5.24 14.94 11.64
C GLY A 93 -5.84 15.86 12.69
N ARG A 94 -6.44 16.99 12.30
CA ARG A 94 -7.19 17.87 13.20
C ARG A 94 -8.44 18.41 12.53
N THR A 95 -9.54 18.36 13.22
CA THR A 95 -10.82 18.92 12.79
C THR A 95 -11.05 20.33 13.33
N ASP A 96 -10.24 20.75 14.29
CA ASP A 96 -10.16 22.13 14.81
C ASP A 96 -8.73 22.64 14.72
N LEU A 97 -8.50 23.61 13.85
CA LEU A 97 -7.18 24.18 13.55
C LEU A 97 -6.60 25.00 14.70
N THR A 98 -7.40 25.35 15.71
CA THR A 98 -6.93 26.01 16.94
C THR A 98 -6.17 25.05 17.86
N THR A 99 -6.29 23.75 17.61
CA THR A 99 -5.55 22.70 18.36
C THR A 99 -4.18 22.44 17.76
N THR A 100 -3.34 21.71 18.50
CA THR A 100 -2.01 21.28 18.04
C THR A 100 -1.96 19.80 17.65
N SER A 101 -3.10 19.08 17.66
CA SER A 101 -3.18 17.69 17.22
C SER A 101 -2.87 17.51 15.75
N GLY A 102 -2.59 16.29 15.29
CA GLY A 102 -2.24 15.99 13.90
C GLY A 102 -0.90 16.56 13.48
N ALA A 103 -0.72 16.81 12.19
CA ALA A 103 0.54 17.23 11.59
C ALA A 103 0.36 18.45 10.68
N VAL A 104 1.41 19.28 10.62
CA VAL A 104 1.61 20.31 9.59
C VAL A 104 2.88 19.95 8.84
N VAL A 105 2.76 19.69 7.53
CA VAL A 105 3.85 19.15 6.70
C VAL A 105 3.88 19.90 5.37
N ASP A 106 5.08 20.18 4.88
CA ASP A 106 5.24 20.80 3.56
C ASP A 106 4.90 19.82 2.44
N ALA A 107 4.28 20.32 1.38
CA ALA A 107 4.13 19.59 0.12
C ALA A 107 5.46 19.61 -0.64
N SER A 108 5.97 18.43 -0.99
CA SER A 108 7.25 18.28 -1.69
C SER A 108 7.09 18.14 -3.20
N TYR A 109 5.98 17.58 -3.66
CA TYR A 109 5.75 17.26 -5.07
C TYR A 109 4.26 17.21 -5.39
N VAL A 110 3.87 17.61 -6.59
CA VAL A 110 2.50 17.59 -7.10
C VAL A 110 2.46 16.82 -8.41
N ILE A 111 1.49 15.94 -8.56
CA ILE A 111 1.24 15.17 -9.78
C ILE A 111 -0.23 15.34 -10.14
N PRO A 112 -0.57 16.24 -11.10
CA PRO A 112 -1.94 16.39 -11.59
C PRO A 112 -2.31 15.20 -12.47
N HIS A 113 -3.58 14.78 -12.39
CA HIS A 113 -4.12 13.79 -13.31
C HIS A 113 -4.23 14.40 -14.73
N PRO A 114 -3.92 13.64 -15.80
CA PRO A 114 -3.82 14.21 -17.15
C PRO A 114 -5.15 14.71 -17.72
N ASP A 115 -6.30 14.21 -17.25
CA ASP A 115 -7.58 14.46 -17.90
C ASP A 115 -8.75 14.87 -16.97
N ARG A 116 -8.49 15.07 -15.67
CA ARG A 116 -9.52 15.52 -14.71
C ARG A 116 -8.93 16.35 -13.58
N ASP A 117 -9.79 17.06 -12.89
CA ASP A 117 -9.39 17.97 -11.80
C ASP A 117 -9.05 17.21 -10.51
N ILE A 118 -7.97 16.43 -10.57
CA ILE A 118 -7.40 15.66 -9.46
C ILE A 118 -5.89 15.88 -9.44
N ALA A 119 -5.31 16.01 -8.27
CA ALA A 119 -3.85 15.97 -8.07
C ALA A 119 -3.49 15.11 -6.87
N MET A 120 -2.40 14.35 -7.00
CA MET A 120 -1.70 13.72 -5.88
C MET A 120 -0.59 14.65 -5.39
N VAL A 121 -0.53 14.87 -4.09
CA VAL A 121 0.46 15.75 -3.44
C VAL A 121 1.28 14.90 -2.47
N ARG A 122 2.58 14.79 -2.73
CA ARG A 122 3.52 14.11 -1.83
C ARG A 122 3.91 15.04 -0.71
N LEU A 123 3.78 14.57 0.52
CA LEU A 123 4.25 15.26 1.73
C LEU A 123 5.76 15.05 1.91
N ALA A 124 6.45 16.04 2.46
CA ALA A 124 7.88 15.97 2.76
C ALA A 124 8.20 14.92 3.84
N LYS A 125 7.22 14.59 4.69
CA LYS A 125 7.33 13.57 5.74
C LYS A 125 6.01 12.80 5.85
N PRO A 126 6.02 11.52 6.23
CA PRO A 126 4.80 10.77 6.49
C PRO A 126 4.06 11.33 7.73
N VAL A 127 2.74 11.26 7.69
CA VAL A 127 1.84 11.60 8.79
C VAL A 127 1.45 10.30 9.49
N ASN A 128 1.82 10.20 10.76
CA ASN A 128 1.50 9.04 11.59
C ASN A 128 0.29 9.34 12.48
N GLY A 129 -0.45 8.30 12.89
CA GLY A 129 -1.59 8.42 13.80
C GLY A 129 -2.89 8.92 13.16
N VAL A 130 -2.92 9.12 11.85
CA VAL A 130 -4.14 9.41 11.08
C VAL A 130 -4.39 8.26 10.13
N VAL A 131 -5.58 7.67 10.21
CA VAL A 131 -5.99 6.61 9.26
C VAL A 131 -6.33 7.25 7.91
N PRO A 132 -5.66 6.90 6.82
CA PRO A 132 -5.96 7.43 5.49
C PRO A 132 -7.37 7.05 5.01
N ALA A 133 -7.98 7.90 4.19
CA ALA A 133 -9.23 7.61 3.52
C ALA A 133 -9.03 6.50 2.48
N LYS A 134 -9.96 5.56 2.43
CA LYS A 134 -9.99 4.52 1.39
C LYS A 134 -10.61 5.09 0.13
N VAL A 135 -9.91 5.03 -0.99
CA VAL A 135 -10.46 5.40 -2.30
C VAL A 135 -11.48 4.34 -2.74
N ALA A 136 -12.65 4.76 -3.16
CA ALA A 136 -13.69 3.87 -3.67
C ALA A 136 -13.24 3.17 -4.95
N THR A 137 -13.72 1.95 -5.14
CA THR A 137 -13.47 1.14 -6.35
C THR A 137 -14.75 0.90 -7.15
N THR A 138 -15.88 1.40 -6.66
CA THR A 138 -17.19 1.28 -7.31
C THR A 138 -17.78 2.65 -7.57
N ALA A 139 -18.38 2.82 -8.75
CA ALA A 139 -19.01 4.08 -9.15
C ALA A 139 -20.09 4.52 -8.16
N PRO A 140 -20.27 5.84 -7.95
CA PRO A 140 -21.48 6.33 -7.32
C PRO A 140 -22.69 6.11 -8.24
N ALA A 141 -23.88 6.07 -7.66
CA ALA A 141 -25.12 5.99 -8.39
C ALA A 141 -25.96 7.27 -8.21
N ALA A 142 -26.84 7.55 -9.15
CA ALA A 142 -27.82 8.63 -8.96
C ALA A 142 -28.65 8.37 -7.70
N SER A 143 -28.93 9.43 -6.96
CA SER A 143 -29.58 9.44 -5.65
C SER A 143 -28.72 8.97 -4.47
N ASP A 144 -27.47 8.56 -4.67
CA ASP A 144 -26.54 8.32 -3.57
C ASP A 144 -26.40 9.57 -2.72
N LYS A 145 -26.20 9.36 -1.41
CA LYS A 145 -25.87 10.44 -0.47
C LYS A 145 -24.36 10.44 -0.23
N LEU A 146 -23.71 11.56 -0.53
CA LEU A 146 -22.31 11.78 -0.27
C LEU A 146 -22.15 12.87 0.80
N ILE A 147 -21.18 12.71 1.68
CA ILE A 147 -20.78 13.74 2.62
C ILE A 147 -19.56 14.46 2.07
N ALA A 148 -19.72 15.71 1.68
CA ALA A 148 -18.58 16.55 1.33
C ALA A 148 -18.03 17.23 2.59
N SER A 149 -16.70 17.29 2.71
CA SER A 149 -16.05 17.97 3.85
C SER A 149 -14.89 18.86 3.40
N GLY A 150 -14.60 19.90 4.19
CA GLY A 150 -13.54 20.86 3.87
C GLY A 150 -13.34 21.93 4.92
N PHE A 151 -12.37 22.80 4.63
CA PHE A 151 -11.98 23.96 5.44
C PHE A 151 -12.21 25.28 4.69
N GLY A 152 -13.05 25.27 3.67
CA GLY A 152 -13.41 26.45 2.90
C GLY A 152 -14.25 27.45 3.70
N ARG A 153 -14.49 28.62 3.13
CA ARG A 153 -15.38 29.61 3.76
C ARG A 153 -16.80 29.08 3.90
N THR A 154 -17.53 29.67 4.83
CA THR A 154 -18.93 29.32 5.09
C THR A 154 -19.84 30.51 4.72
N LYS A 155 -21.10 30.46 5.11
CA LYS A 155 -22.02 31.59 4.99
C LYS A 155 -21.63 32.76 5.87
N THR A 156 -20.90 32.53 6.95
CA THR A 156 -20.62 33.50 8.02
C THR A 156 -19.14 33.74 8.29
N GLU A 157 -18.26 32.79 7.87
CA GLU A 157 -16.81 32.87 8.15
C GLU A 157 -16.00 32.82 6.86
N TRP A 158 -15.04 33.73 6.71
CA TRP A 158 -14.11 33.74 5.60
C TRP A 158 -13.05 32.62 5.66
N VAL A 159 -12.55 32.37 6.87
CA VAL A 159 -11.52 31.39 7.14
C VAL A 159 -11.90 30.63 8.42
N PRO A 160 -12.75 29.63 8.32
CA PRO A 160 -13.16 28.87 9.50
C PRO A 160 -11.99 28.05 10.05
N ASN A 161 -11.94 27.98 11.38
CA ASN A 161 -10.96 27.13 12.07
C ASN A 161 -11.41 25.69 12.23
N LYS A 162 -12.67 25.36 11.94
CA LYS A 162 -13.23 24.03 12.10
C LYS A 162 -13.49 23.38 10.76
N LEU A 163 -13.19 22.07 10.70
CA LEU A 163 -13.66 21.24 9.60
C LEU A 163 -15.18 21.29 9.58
N HIS A 164 -15.75 21.37 8.41
CA HIS A 164 -17.18 21.30 8.23
C HIS A 164 -17.54 20.23 7.18
N SER A 165 -18.76 19.72 7.26
CA SER A 165 -19.25 18.69 6.35
C SER A 165 -20.75 18.82 6.09
N ALA A 166 -21.22 18.47 4.89
CA ALA A 166 -22.62 18.45 4.53
C ALA A 166 -22.98 17.29 3.60
N ALA A 167 -24.25 16.90 3.65
CA ALA A 167 -24.79 15.87 2.79
C ALA A 167 -25.23 16.46 1.44
N PHE A 168 -24.80 15.82 0.37
CA PHE A 168 -25.18 16.11 -1.01
C PHE A 168 -25.86 14.88 -1.63
N THR A 169 -26.76 15.12 -2.58
CA THR A 169 -27.37 14.06 -3.38
C THR A 169 -26.71 14.02 -4.75
N VAL A 170 -26.29 12.84 -5.19
CA VAL A 170 -25.82 12.64 -6.54
C VAL A 170 -26.99 12.78 -7.52
N THR A 171 -26.91 13.74 -8.43
CA THR A 171 -27.95 13.98 -9.45
C THR A 171 -27.62 13.36 -10.79
N SER A 172 -26.35 13.34 -11.16
CA SER A 172 -25.86 12.63 -12.35
C SER A 172 -24.44 12.10 -12.16
N VAL A 173 -24.11 11.08 -12.96
CA VAL A 173 -22.78 10.44 -12.94
C VAL A 173 -22.27 10.39 -14.37
N GLY A 174 -21.25 11.18 -14.67
CA GLY A 174 -20.49 11.13 -15.92
C GLY A 174 -19.24 10.26 -15.80
N ASP A 175 -18.48 10.13 -16.88
CA ASP A 175 -17.27 9.30 -16.92
C ASP A 175 -16.18 9.80 -15.96
N LYS A 176 -16.06 11.13 -15.81
CA LYS A 176 -14.97 11.77 -15.03
C LYS A 176 -15.49 12.59 -13.85
N SER A 177 -16.77 12.84 -13.77
CA SER A 177 -17.38 13.73 -12.77
C SER A 177 -18.68 13.17 -12.22
N VAL A 178 -19.08 13.71 -11.10
CA VAL A 178 -20.35 13.49 -10.45
C VAL A 178 -20.97 14.84 -10.13
N ASP A 179 -22.25 15.04 -10.53
CA ASP A 179 -22.98 16.24 -10.16
C ASP A 179 -23.68 16.04 -8.82
N LEU A 180 -23.54 17.02 -7.96
CA LEU A 180 -24.02 17.01 -6.60
C LEU A 180 -25.03 18.14 -6.41
N ASP A 181 -26.16 17.83 -5.81
CA ASP A 181 -27.14 18.81 -5.37
C ASP A 181 -27.10 18.95 -3.85
N GLY A 182 -26.83 20.16 -3.41
CA GLY A 182 -26.91 20.55 -2.01
C GLY A 182 -28.32 21.09 -1.72
N SER A 183 -28.80 20.89 -0.48
CA SER A 183 -29.95 21.64 0.02
C SER A 183 -29.57 23.11 0.22
N SER A 184 -30.54 23.98 0.55
CA SER A 184 -30.28 25.41 0.88
C SER A 184 -29.20 25.62 1.93
N ASP A 185 -28.90 24.57 2.73
CA ASP A 185 -27.94 24.62 3.83
C ASP A 185 -26.66 23.83 3.55
N ALA A 186 -26.53 23.18 2.38
CA ALA A 186 -25.37 22.41 1.94
C ALA A 186 -24.78 23.00 0.67
N VAL A 187 -23.65 23.69 0.77
CA VAL A 187 -22.98 24.30 -0.36
C VAL A 187 -21.47 24.13 -0.23
N ILE A 188 -20.79 23.86 -1.33
CA ILE A 188 -19.32 23.84 -1.43
C ILE A 188 -18.84 25.23 -1.77
N CYS A 189 -18.00 25.81 -0.91
CA CYS A 189 -17.52 27.17 -1.05
C CYS A 189 -16.03 27.22 -1.45
N GLN A 190 -15.54 28.43 -1.71
CA GLN A 190 -14.11 28.64 -2.00
C GLN A 190 -13.26 28.17 -0.80
N GLY A 191 -12.23 27.36 -1.09
CA GLY A 191 -11.43 26.69 -0.08
C GLY A 191 -11.81 25.22 0.16
N ASP A 192 -13.02 24.79 -0.23
CA ASP A 192 -13.44 23.39 -0.18
C ASP A 192 -13.01 22.58 -1.41
N ALA A 193 -12.49 23.25 -2.45
CA ALA A 193 -11.96 22.57 -3.62
C ALA A 193 -10.87 21.57 -3.20
N GLY A 194 -10.94 20.36 -3.74
CA GLY A 194 -10.07 19.22 -3.39
C GLY A 194 -10.50 18.46 -2.14
N GLY A 195 -11.44 18.97 -1.35
CA GLY A 195 -11.99 18.26 -0.20
C GLY A 195 -12.72 16.98 -0.61
N PRO A 196 -12.78 15.96 0.27
CA PRO A 196 -13.37 14.68 -0.04
C PRO A 196 -14.90 14.74 -0.13
N ALA A 197 -15.46 14.00 -1.10
CA ALA A 197 -16.85 13.59 -1.14
C ALA A 197 -16.91 12.09 -0.82
N LEU A 198 -17.55 11.75 0.29
CA LEU A 198 -17.48 10.46 0.95
C LEU A 198 -18.80 9.72 0.86
N ARG A 199 -18.77 8.44 0.57
CA ARG A 199 -19.88 7.50 0.72
C ARG A 199 -19.69 6.68 1.98
N ASP A 200 -20.73 6.49 2.75
CA ASP A 200 -20.72 5.51 3.83
C ASP A 200 -20.83 4.09 3.25
N ASN A 201 -19.84 3.27 3.52
CA ASN A 201 -19.85 1.85 3.20
C ASN A 201 -19.81 1.04 4.51
N ASN A 202 -20.98 0.72 5.03
CA ASN A 202 -21.17 -0.02 6.29
C ASN A 202 -20.38 0.58 7.48
N GLY A 203 -20.47 1.89 7.66
CA GLY A 203 -19.81 2.62 8.74
C GLY A 203 -18.34 3.00 8.41
N THR A 204 -17.84 2.65 7.24
CA THR A 204 -16.50 3.06 6.77
C THR A 204 -16.64 4.08 5.65
N PRO A 205 -16.13 5.32 5.82
CA PRO A 205 -16.18 6.32 4.77
C PRO A 205 -15.25 5.95 3.61
N GLU A 206 -15.79 5.88 2.39
CA GLU A 206 -15.05 5.71 1.14
C GLU A 206 -15.02 7.01 0.34
N LEU A 207 -13.86 7.37 -0.15
CA LEU A 207 -13.63 8.57 -0.96
C LEU A 207 -14.04 8.30 -2.41
N VAL A 208 -15.18 8.86 -2.80
CA VAL A 208 -15.80 8.65 -4.12
C VAL A 208 -15.37 9.71 -5.13
N ALA A 209 -15.23 10.95 -4.67
CA ALA A 209 -14.82 12.08 -5.49
C ALA A 209 -14.10 13.14 -4.66
N VAL A 210 -13.39 14.04 -5.32
CA VAL A 210 -12.92 15.30 -4.73
C VAL A 210 -13.77 16.45 -5.25
N ASN A 211 -14.07 17.42 -4.39
CA ASN A 211 -14.78 18.63 -4.76
C ASN A 211 -13.97 19.40 -5.80
N SER A 212 -14.54 19.68 -6.97
CA SER A 212 -13.86 20.36 -8.06
C SER A 212 -14.35 21.80 -8.20
N ARG A 213 -15.63 22.00 -8.39
CA ARG A 213 -16.25 23.33 -8.58
C ARG A 213 -17.68 23.37 -8.07
N SER A 214 -18.15 24.57 -7.74
CA SER A 214 -19.54 24.78 -7.32
C SER A 214 -20.04 26.15 -7.78
N TRP A 215 -21.34 26.34 -7.71
CA TRP A 215 -22.00 27.63 -7.95
C TRP A 215 -21.86 28.60 -6.76
N GLN A 216 -21.54 28.10 -5.58
CA GLN A 216 -21.28 28.87 -4.34
C GLN A 216 -22.48 29.72 -3.85
N GLY A 217 -23.70 29.39 -4.23
CA GLY A 217 -24.90 30.13 -3.78
C GLY A 217 -25.01 30.11 -2.25
N GLY A 218 -25.04 31.30 -1.64
CA GLY A 218 -25.08 31.46 -0.19
C GLY A 218 -23.74 31.44 0.52
N CYS A 219 -22.60 31.24 -0.16
CA CYS A 219 -21.28 31.40 0.44
C CYS A 219 -20.97 32.89 0.72
N LEU A 220 -20.26 33.17 1.80
CA LEU A 220 -19.86 34.54 2.16
C LEU A 220 -19.09 35.19 1.00
N GLY A 221 -19.50 36.39 0.57
CA GLY A 221 -18.89 37.13 -0.52
C GLY A 221 -19.27 36.66 -1.94
N THR A 222 -20.18 35.72 -2.09
CA THR A 222 -20.81 35.40 -3.39
C THR A 222 -21.94 36.40 -3.65
N ASP A 223 -22.21 36.69 -4.93
CA ASP A 223 -23.31 37.56 -5.33
C ASP A 223 -24.62 37.04 -4.71
N PRO A 224 -25.39 37.88 -3.99
CA PRO A 224 -26.64 37.46 -3.36
C PRO A 224 -27.71 36.94 -4.35
N SER A 225 -27.60 37.24 -5.63
CA SER A 225 -28.47 36.71 -6.67
C SER A 225 -28.13 35.27 -7.08
N GLU A 226 -26.92 34.78 -6.75
CA GLU A 226 -26.55 33.39 -6.98
C GLU A 226 -27.15 32.50 -5.88
N THR A 227 -28.16 31.72 -6.25
CA THR A 227 -28.90 30.85 -5.31
C THR A 227 -28.63 29.36 -5.54
N ARG A 228 -27.87 29.01 -6.60
CA ARG A 228 -27.57 27.60 -6.91
C ARG A 228 -26.57 27.02 -5.93
N THR A 229 -26.90 25.89 -5.33
CA THR A 229 -26.06 25.18 -4.35
C THR A 229 -25.35 23.97 -4.94
N GLY A 230 -25.63 23.63 -6.20
CA GLY A 230 -25.05 22.49 -6.88
C GLY A 230 -23.51 22.58 -6.99
N ALA A 231 -22.89 21.42 -7.09
CA ALA A 231 -21.45 21.27 -7.21
C ALA A 231 -21.09 20.12 -8.16
N VAL A 232 -19.83 20.08 -8.57
CA VAL A 232 -19.26 19.00 -9.37
C VAL A 232 -18.05 18.42 -8.63
N GLY A 233 -18.07 17.11 -8.42
CA GLY A 233 -16.94 16.36 -7.92
C GLY A 233 -16.19 15.64 -9.05
N ALA A 234 -14.87 15.57 -8.98
CA ALA A 234 -14.07 14.74 -9.86
C ALA A 234 -14.04 13.31 -9.30
N ARG A 235 -14.50 12.32 -10.09
CA ARG A 235 -14.63 10.92 -9.67
C ARG A 235 -13.28 10.25 -9.43
N LEU A 236 -13.23 9.37 -8.42
CA LEU A 236 -12.02 8.65 -8.01
C LEU A 236 -12.11 7.13 -8.20
N ASP A 237 -13.30 6.55 -8.26
CA ASP A 237 -13.51 5.10 -8.32
C ASP A 237 -12.83 4.43 -9.54
N ASN A 238 -12.69 5.16 -10.64
CA ASN A 238 -12.08 4.69 -11.88
C ASN A 238 -10.69 5.28 -12.15
N VAL A 239 -10.02 5.85 -11.13
CA VAL A 239 -8.62 6.32 -11.20
C VAL A 239 -7.74 5.67 -10.15
N ASN A 240 -8.25 4.67 -9.45
CA ASN A 240 -7.47 3.99 -8.41
C ASN A 240 -6.14 3.45 -8.96
N ASP A 241 -6.13 2.92 -10.17
CA ASP A 241 -4.88 2.48 -10.83
C ASP A 241 -3.88 3.62 -10.96
N TRP A 242 -4.30 4.81 -11.40
CA TRP A 242 -3.42 5.98 -11.49
C TRP A 242 -2.89 6.39 -10.11
N VAL A 243 -3.74 6.37 -9.07
CA VAL A 243 -3.32 6.66 -7.69
C VAL A 243 -2.23 5.68 -7.25
N GLN A 244 -2.44 4.38 -7.46
CA GLN A 244 -1.48 3.34 -7.09
C GLN A 244 -0.17 3.44 -7.90
N GLN A 245 -0.26 3.65 -9.20
CA GLN A 245 0.92 3.82 -10.07
C GLN A 245 1.71 5.09 -9.72
N THR A 246 1.03 6.18 -9.38
CA THR A 246 1.66 7.42 -8.91
C THR A 246 2.45 7.20 -7.61
N ARG A 247 1.85 6.50 -6.65
CA ARG A 247 2.51 6.16 -5.37
C ARG A 247 3.72 5.25 -5.62
N LEU A 248 3.57 4.25 -6.46
CA LEU A 248 4.64 3.31 -6.78
C LEU A 248 5.80 4.02 -7.50
N ALA A 249 5.52 4.81 -8.54
CA ALA A 249 6.54 5.56 -9.28
C ALA A 249 7.40 6.44 -8.36
N ALA A 250 6.78 7.05 -7.36
CA ALA A 250 7.48 7.93 -6.43
C ALA A 250 8.37 7.18 -5.42
N ILE A 251 8.11 5.89 -5.15
CA ILE A 251 8.88 5.09 -4.18
C ILE A 251 9.93 4.21 -4.85
N VAL A 252 9.77 3.88 -6.14
CA VAL A 252 10.74 3.06 -6.90
C VAL A 252 12.19 3.53 -6.74
N PRO A 253 12.51 4.84 -6.77
CA PRO A 253 13.87 5.32 -6.56
C PRO A 253 14.47 5.00 -5.18
N ASP A 254 13.63 4.70 -4.20
CA ASP A 254 14.03 4.41 -2.83
C ASP A 254 14.14 2.90 -2.53
N ILE A 255 13.72 2.04 -3.47
CA ILE A 255 13.83 0.59 -3.32
C ILE A 255 15.30 0.16 -3.36
N THR A 256 15.71 -0.67 -2.40
CA THR A 256 17.05 -1.24 -2.33
C THR A 256 17.10 -2.62 -2.98
N SER A 257 18.30 -3.20 -3.05
CA SER A 257 18.50 -4.58 -3.54
C SER A 257 18.23 -5.67 -2.48
N VAL A 258 17.76 -5.32 -1.29
CA VAL A 258 17.33 -6.32 -0.28
C VAL A 258 15.87 -6.58 -0.50
N MET A 259 15.58 -7.65 -1.26
CA MET A 259 14.24 -7.99 -1.76
C MET A 259 13.95 -9.48 -1.59
N ALA A 260 12.66 -9.82 -1.50
CA ALA A 260 12.15 -11.19 -1.50
C ALA A 260 10.85 -11.26 -2.31
N SER A 261 10.57 -12.42 -2.92
CA SER A 261 9.29 -12.73 -3.56
C SER A 261 8.42 -13.60 -2.67
N GLY A 262 7.10 -13.46 -2.78
CA GLY A 262 6.10 -14.26 -2.08
C GLY A 262 4.72 -13.64 -2.22
N ASP A 263 3.66 -14.37 -1.93
CA ASP A 263 2.29 -13.86 -1.92
C ASP A 263 1.98 -13.26 -0.53
N PHE A 264 2.19 -11.94 -0.39
CA PHE A 264 2.03 -11.22 0.88
C PHE A 264 0.61 -10.69 1.12
N ASN A 265 -0.26 -10.72 0.11
CA ASN A 265 -1.66 -10.31 0.21
C ASN A 265 -2.65 -11.47 0.06
N ARG A 266 -2.17 -12.68 -0.27
CA ARG A 266 -2.92 -13.93 -0.40
C ARG A 266 -3.93 -13.91 -1.56
N ASP A 267 -3.57 -13.28 -2.66
CA ASP A 267 -4.39 -13.25 -3.87
C ASP A 267 -3.96 -14.30 -4.92
N GLY A 268 -2.92 -15.10 -4.63
CA GLY A 268 -2.38 -16.14 -5.51
C GLY A 268 -1.38 -15.62 -6.53
N ILE A 269 -1.03 -14.35 -6.51
CA ILE A 269 -0.03 -13.74 -7.38
C ILE A 269 1.22 -13.42 -6.55
N THR A 270 2.39 -13.65 -7.11
CA THR A 270 3.62 -13.36 -6.38
C THR A 270 3.87 -11.86 -6.29
N ASP A 271 4.05 -11.37 -5.06
CA ASP A 271 4.41 -10.01 -4.70
C ASP A 271 5.91 -9.88 -4.50
N ILE A 272 6.36 -8.65 -4.26
CA ILE A 272 7.72 -8.32 -3.84
C ILE A 272 7.68 -7.64 -2.48
N ALA A 273 8.48 -8.13 -1.54
CA ALA A 273 8.88 -7.38 -0.36
C ALA A 273 10.24 -6.74 -0.63
N ALA A 274 10.39 -5.45 -0.34
CA ALA A 274 11.67 -4.75 -0.49
C ALA A 274 11.93 -3.78 0.66
N THR A 275 13.19 -3.63 1.03
CA THR A 275 13.61 -2.55 1.93
C THR A 275 13.79 -1.26 1.14
N LEU A 276 13.46 -0.14 1.77
CA LEU A 276 13.61 1.19 1.22
C LEU A 276 14.86 1.87 1.81
N LYS A 277 15.30 2.97 1.19
CA LYS A 277 16.45 3.76 1.67
C LYS A 277 16.26 4.33 3.08
N ASP A 278 15.01 4.58 3.47
CA ASP A 278 14.67 4.99 4.84
C ASP A 278 14.72 3.83 5.87
N GLY A 279 14.99 2.63 5.39
CA GLY A 279 15.11 1.42 6.19
C GLY A 279 13.81 0.69 6.48
N ASN A 280 12.69 1.13 5.92
CA ASN A 280 11.41 0.47 6.09
C ASN A 280 11.27 -0.74 5.14
N LEU A 281 10.43 -1.70 5.52
CA LEU A 281 10.07 -2.86 4.70
C LEU A 281 8.67 -2.67 4.12
N HIS A 282 8.55 -2.72 2.80
CA HIS A 282 7.29 -2.60 2.07
C HIS A 282 7.01 -3.79 1.16
N ALA A 283 5.71 -4.14 1.01
CA ALA A 283 5.23 -5.01 -0.04
C ALA A 283 4.79 -4.20 -1.27
N PHE A 284 4.99 -4.79 -2.45
CA PHE A 284 4.51 -4.33 -3.75
C PHE A 284 3.75 -5.50 -4.37
N TYR A 285 2.43 -5.33 -4.54
CA TYR A 285 1.55 -6.43 -4.93
C TYR A 285 1.57 -6.68 -6.42
N GLY A 286 1.73 -7.94 -6.80
CA GLY A 286 1.68 -8.40 -8.19
C GLY A 286 0.30 -8.22 -8.81
N ARG A 287 0.27 -8.11 -10.13
CA ARG A 287 -0.96 -7.97 -10.93
C ARG A 287 -0.93 -8.97 -12.09
N LYS A 288 -2.11 -9.39 -12.54
CA LYS A 288 -2.27 -10.35 -13.66
C LYS A 288 -1.59 -9.95 -14.97
N ASP A 289 -1.24 -8.69 -15.14
CA ASP A 289 -0.47 -8.22 -16.29
C ASP A 289 1.05 -8.24 -16.06
N GLY A 290 1.51 -8.77 -14.91
CA GLY A 290 2.91 -8.83 -14.50
C GLY A 290 3.50 -7.48 -14.08
N SER A 291 2.68 -6.45 -13.91
CA SER A 291 3.06 -5.19 -13.26
C SER A 291 2.85 -5.27 -11.75
N PHE A 292 3.29 -4.26 -11.03
CA PHE A 292 3.07 -4.15 -9.59
C PHE A 292 2.21 -2.94 -9.25
N GLN A 293 1.57 -3.01 -8.10
CA GLN A 293 0.92 -1.87 -7.46
C GLN A 293 1.55 -1.60 -6.09
N TYR A 294 1.37 -0.38 -5.59
CA TYR A 294 1.79 -0.03 -4.25
C TYR A 294 1.01 -0.87 -3.23
N GLY A 295 1.74 -1.54 -2.37
CA GLY A 295 1.18 -2.36 -1.30
C GLY A 295 1.15 -1.61 0.03
N ARG A 296 1.73 -2.21 1.06
CA ARG A 296 1.75 -1.65 2.42
C ARG A 296 3.09 -1.93 3.11
N PRO A 297 3.37 -1.23 4.23
CA PRO A 297 4.44 -1.65 5.13
C PRO A 297 4.17 -3.08 5.65
N LEU A 298 5.18 -3.94 5.61
CA LEU A 298 5.14 -5.28 6.21
C LEU A 298 5.67 -5.29 7.64
N TRP A 299 6.30 -4.21 8.08
CA TRP A 299 6.85 -4.02 9.42
C TRP A 299 6.60 -2.60 9.91
N ALA A 300 6.80 -2.36 11.22
CA ALA A 300 6.79 -1.02 11.77
C ALA A 300 7.74 -0.09 10.97
N THR A 301 7.32 1.15 10.73
CA THR A 301 8.08 2.13 9.96
C THR A 301 9.14 2.81 10.83
N ASP A 302 10.05 2.00 11.37
CA ASP A 302 11.09 2.41 12.33
C ASP A 302 12.51 2.38 11.73
N GLY A 303 12.64 2.06 10.45
CA GLY A 303 13.91 1.99 9.74
C GLY A 303 14.80 0.77 10.09
N THR A 304 14.33 -0.15 10.92
CA THR A 304 15.13 -1.28 11.43
C THR A 304 15.61 -2.19 10.31
N TRP A 305 14.79 -2.45 9.28
CA TRP A 305 15.14 -3.41 8.24
C TRP A 305 16.36 -2.99 7.41
N GLY A 306 16.45 -1.75 7.00
CA GLY A 306 17.60 -1.25 6.23
C GLY A 306 18.89 -1.22 7.03
N GLN A 307 18.80 -1.05 8.35
CA GLN A 307 19.96 -1.06 9.25
C GLN A 307 20.42 -2.47 9.60
N ALA A 308 19.48 -3.39 9.83
CA ALA A 308 19.78 -4.70 10.41
C ALA A 308 19.88 -5.82 9.37
N VAL A 309 19.15 -5.79 8.26
CA VAL A 309 19.01 -6.91 7.31
C VAL A 309 19.98 -6.75 6.14
N SER A 310 20.64 -7.85 5.75
CA SER A 310 21.55 -7.93 4.61
C SER A 310 20.96 -8.73 3.43
N LYS A 311 20.16 -9.76 3.73
CA LYS A 311 19.49 -10.63 2.75
C LYS A 311 18.14 -11.04 3.29
N MET A 312 17.17 -11.25 2.41
CA MET A 312 15.88 -11.83 2.79
C MET A 312 15.35 -12.77 1.71
N ILE A 313 14.61 -13.76 2.15
CA ILE A 313 14.04 -14.82 1.33
C ILE A 313 12.58 -14.99 1.77
N GLY A 314 11.64 -14.95 0.82
CA GLY A 314 10.23 -15.26 1.07
C GLY A 314 9.93 -16.74 0.87
N GLY A 315 9.01 -17.29 1.64
CA GLY A 315 8.55 -18.68 1.53
C GLY A 315 7.64 -19.06 2.69
N ASP A 316 6.90 -20.14 2.54
CA ASP A 316 6.11 -20.75 3.62
C ASP A 316 6.98 -21.74 4.43
N PHE A 317 7.76 -21.19 5.36
CA PHE A 317 8.74 -21.99 6.12
C PHE A 317 8.11 -22.80 7.25
N ASN A 318 6.92 -22.45 7.72
CA ASN A 318 6.23 -23.14 8.81
C ASN A 318 5.11 -24.07 8.33
N GLY A 319 4.67 -23.94 7.06
CA GLY A 319 3.64 -24.78 6.43
C GLY A 319 2.21 -24.32 6.74
N ASP A 320 1.99 -23.06 7.07
CA ASP A 320 0.66 -22.51 7.36
C ASP A 320 -0.04 -21.91 6.13
N GLY A 321 0.62 -21.91 4.97
CA GLY A 321 0.10 -21.37 3.71
C GLY A 321 0.21 -19.84 3.60
N ILE A 322 0.97 -19.19 4.50
CA ILE A 322 1.21 -17.75 4.48
C ILE A 322 2.69 -17.49 4.22
N THR A 323 3.00 -16.54 3.39
CA THR A 323 4.39 -16.19 3.10
C THR A 323 5.08 -15.60 4.32
N ASP A 324 6.14 -16.24 4.75
CA ASP A 324 7.09 -15.80 5.78
C ASP A 324 8.30 -15.08 5.13
N ILE A 325 9.12 -14.43 5.95
CA ILE A 325 10.44 -13.92 5.54
C ILE A 325 11.53 -14.51 6.43
N ALA A 326 12.47 -15.25 5.81
CA ALA A 326 13.76 -15.58 6.40
C ALA A 326 14.73 -14.43 6.12
N ALA A 327 15.24 -13.78 7.16
CA ALA A 327 16.14 -12.63 7.07
C ALA A 327 17.52 -12.93 7.66
N VAL A 328 18.55 -12.66 6.88
CA VAL A 328 19.94 -12.66 7.38
C VAL A 328 20.27 -11.27 7.88
N TRP A 329 20.61 -11.18 9.14
CA TRP A 329 21.02 -9.93 9.75
C TRP A 329 22.50 -9.64 9.48
N LYS A 330 22.90 -8.37 9.51
CA LYS A 330 24.29 -7.95 9.31
C LYS A 330 25.27 -8.54 10.32
N ASN A 331 24.79 -8.96 11.50
CA ASN A 331 25.57 -9.70 12.49
C ASN A 331 25.76 -11.19 12.17
N GLY A 332 25.20 -11.67 11.05
CA GLY A 332 25.29 -13.05 10.58
C GLY A 332 24.17 -13.98 11.07
N SER A 333 23.28 -13.53 11.95
CA SER A 333 22.17 -14.36 12.42
C SER A 333 21.09 -14.54 11.35
N LEU A 334 20.48 -15.74 11.28
CA LEU A 334 19.32 -16.03 10.45
C LEU A 334 18.06 -16.02 11.32
N ARG A 335 17.10 -15.19 10.97
CA ARG A 335 15.85 -15.01 11.70
C ARG A 335 14.63 -15.23 10.81
N LEU A 336 13.57 -15.77 11.39
CA LEU A 336 12.28 -15.98 10.76
C LEU A 336 11.30 -14.91 11.26
N TYR A 337 10.57 -14.30 10.32
CA TYR A 337 9.44 -13.43 10.53
C TYR A 337 8.24 -14.09 9.86
N THR A 338 7.28 -14.58 10.66
CA THR A 338 6.13 -15.29 10.10
C THR A 338 5.09 -14.31 9.58
N GLY A 339 4.53 -14.62 8.41
CA GLY A 339 3.40 -13.91 7.86
C GLY A 339 2.18 -14.00 8.77
N THR A 340 1.25 -13.07 8.60
CA THR A 340 -0.03 -13.07 9.31
C THR A 340 -1.19 -12.93 8.33
N THR A 341 -2.38 -13.36 8.74
CA THR A 341 -3.59 -13.22 7.93
C THR A 341 -3.93 -11.75 7.63
N ASP A 342 -3.48 -10.83 8.49
CA ASP A 342 -3.71 -9.39 8.36
C ASP A 342 -2.61 -8.68 7.55
N GLY A 343 -1.56 -9.43 7.17
CA GLY A 343 -0.50 -9.04 6.25
C GLY A 343 0.79 -8.49 6.85
N PRO A 344 0.84 -7.76 7.99
CA PRO A 344 2.10 -7.46 8.64
C PRO A 344 2.80 -8.74 9.12
N LEU A 345 4.13 -8.69 9.20
CA LEU A 345 4.91 -9.80 9.75
C LEU A 345 4.81 -9.83 11.27
N SER A 346 4.84 -11.04 11.85
CA SER A 346 4.94 -11.22 13.30
C SER A 346 6.36 -10.92 13.83
N THR A 347 6.50 -10.90 15.15
CA THR A 347 7.81 -10.73 15.79
C THR A 347 8.79 -11.82 15.39
N SER A 348 10.06 -11.43 15.20
CA SER A 348 11.10 -12.36 14.74
C SER A 348 11.52 -13.37 15.81
N ARG A 349 11.91 -14.55 15.33
CA ARG A 349 12.56 -15.61 16.13
C ARG A 349 13.80 -16.15 15.42
N PRO A 350 14.77 -16.76 16.12
CA PRO A 350 15.88 -17.43 15.46
C PRO A 350 15.35 -18.55 14.55
N MET A 351 15.78 -18.57 13.28
CA MET A 351 15.52 -19.65 12.34
C MET A 351 16.64 -20.71 12.38
N TRP A 352 17.83 -20.27 12.75
CA TRP A 352 19.00 -21.11 12.99
C TRP A 352 19.53 -20.87 14.39
N THR A 353 19.85 -21.93 15.11
CA THR A 353 20.21 -21.86 16.54
C THR A 353 21.71 -21.97 16.82
N ASP A 354 22.50 -22.41 15.85
CA ASP A 354 23.95 -22.43 15.97
C ASP A 354 24.53 -21.03 15.72
N GLU A 355 24.88 -20.35 16.80
CA GLU A 355 25.44 -18.99 16.79
C GLU A 355 26.85 -18.90 16.16
N THR A 356 27.50 -20.04 15.91
CA THR A 356 28.82 -20.07 15.25
C THR A 356 28.71 -19.91 13.72
N THR A 357 27.53 -20.19 13.16
CA THR A 357 27.27 -20.07 11.72
C THR A 357 26.97 -18.61 11.35
N ASN A 358 27.82 -18.01 10.54
CA ASN A 358 27.59 -16.69 9.98
C ASN A 358 26.93 -16.78 8.60
N TRP A 359 25.62 -16.54 8.53
CA TRP A 359 24.84 -16.63 7.28
C TRP A 359 25.18 -15.53 6.25
N ASN A 360 25.90 -14.48 6.62
CA ASN A 360 26.43 -13.53 5.64
C ASN A 360 27.53 -14.14 4.77
N GLN A 361 28.16 -15.24 5.21
CA GLN A 361 29.16 -15.98 4.42
C GLN A 361 28.54 -16.86 3.33
N MET A 362 27.21 -17.01 3.28
CA MET A 362 26.56 -17.69 2.16
C MET A 362 26.61 -16.80 0.93
N LEU A 363 27.21 -17.27 -0.14
CA LEU A 363 27.33 -16.54 -1.42
C LEU A 363 25.96 -16.24 -1.98
N GLN A 364 25.08 -17.25 -2.01
CA GLN A 364 23.72 -17.15 -2.50
C GLN A 364 22.75 -17.88 -1.54
N LEU A 365 21.52 -17.38 -1.46
CA LEU A 365 20.41 -17.97 -0.71
C LEU A 365 19.13 -17.87 -1.53
N SER A 366 18.29 -18.92 -1.49
CA SER A 366 16.93 -18.93 -2.02
C SER A 366 16.05 -19.83 -1.17
N ARG A 367 14.72 -19.76 -1.35
CA ARG A 367 13.82 -20.80 -0.85
C ARG A 367 14.02 -22.09 -1.65
N PHE A 368 13.65 -23.23 -1.11
CA PHE A 368 13.68 -24.49 -1.86
C PHE A 368 12.82 -25.55 -1.16
N LYS A 369 11.89 -26.16 -1.87
CA LYS A 369 11.15 -27.31 -1.38
C LYS A 369 12.05 -28.55 -1.41
N SER A 370 12.66 -28.85 -0.28
CA SER A 370 13.67 -29.90 -0.19
C SER A 370 13.12 -31.26 0.20
N ASP A 371 11.85 -31.35 0.62
CA ASP A 371 11.17 -32.59 1.03
C ASP A 371 9.65 -32.54 0.73
N SER A 372 8.96 -33.63 1.02
CA SER A 372 7.52 -33.78 0.80
C SER A 372 6.64 -33.16 1.90
N SER A 373 7.19 -32.37 2.82
CA SER A 373 6.43 -31.78 3.92
C SER A 373 5.48 -30.67 3.49
N GLY A 374 5.66 -30.15 2.27
CA GLY A 374 4.95 -28.97 1.75
C GLY A 374 5.56 -27.64 2.20
N ARG A 375 6.47 -27.66 3.18
CA ARG A 375 7.15 -26.44 3.67
C ARG A 375 8.32 -26.06 2.77
N ASP A 376 8.57 -24.78 2.71
CA ASP A 376 9.81 -24.27 2.12
C ASP A 376 10.99 -24.46 3.08
N GLY A 377 12.13 -24.82 2.54
CA GLY A 377 13.42 -24.79 3.19
C GLY A 377 14.32 -23.74 2.54
N LEU A 378 15.62 -23.81 2.81
CA LEU A 378 16.61 -22.92 2.21
C LEU A 378 17.60 -23.68 1.33
N LEU A 379 17.93 -23.07 0.19
CA LEU A 379 19.06 -23.42 -0.66
C LEU A 379 20.18 -22.43 -0.44
N ALA A 380 21.39 -22.89 -0.15
CA ALA A 380 22.55 -22.05 0.17
C ALA A 380 23.79 -22.48 -0.62
N VAL A 381 24.49 -21.50 -1.19
CA VAL A 381 25.85 -21.67 -1.71
C VAL A 381 26.84 -21.21 -0.66
N TRP A 382 27.70 -22.08 -0.19
CA TRP A 382 28.66 -21.79 0.87
C TRP A 382 29.91 -21.08 0.37
N ASP A 383 30.39 -20.09 1.13
CA ASP A 383 31.68 -19.43 0.88
C ASP A 383 32.84 -20.13 1.60
N SER A 384 32.59 -20.83 2.69
CA SER A 384 33.60 -21.48 3.54
C SER A 384 33.53 -23.01 3.42
N GLY A 385 34.62 -23.68 3.79
CA GLY A 385 34.80 -25.12 3.59
C GLY A 385 35.17 -25.38 2.12
N PRO A 386 34.52 -26.32 1.39
CA PRO A 386 34.62 -26.31 -0.05
C PRO A 386 33.73 -25.16 -0.57
N ARG A 387 34.33 -24.02 -0.84
CA ARG A 387 33.66 -22.82 -1.39
C ARG A 387 32.93 -23.18 -2.68
N GLY A 388 31.63 -22.78 -2.74
CA GLY A 388 30.79 -23.08 -3.88
C GLY A 388 30.02 -24.40 -3.78
N SER A 389 30.03 -25.07 -2.64
CA SER A 389 29.14 -26.19 -2.40
C SER A 389 27.68 -25.73 -2.24
N LEU A 390 26.74 -26.44 -2.86
CA LEU A 390 25.32 -26.17 -2.80
C LEU A 390 24.62 -27.10 -1.83
N TYR A 391 23.94 -26.55 -0.83
CA TYR A 391 23.20 -27.32 0.17
C TYR A 391 21.73 -26.87 0.27
N ALA A 392 20.84 -27.85 0.40
CA ALA A 392 19.45 -27.62 0.80
C ALA A 392 19.28 -27.94 2.29
N TYR A 393 18.52 -27.10 2.97
CA TYR A 393 18.16 -27.21 4.38
C TYR A 393 16.67 -27.39 4.50
N THR A 394 16.21 -28.34 5.32
CA THR A 394 14.81 -28.56 5.63
C THR A 394 14.35 -27.72 6.81
N THR A 395 13.06 -27.41 6.88
CA THR A 395 12.40 -26.73 8.01
C THR A 395 11.51 -27.66 8.81
N GLY A 396 11.43 -27.43 10.11
CA GLY A 396 10.45 -28.03 11.01
C GLY A 396 9.09 -27.31 10.95
N PRO A 397 8.04 -27.85 11.63
CA PRO A 397 6.71 -27.21 11.67
C PRO A 397 6.71 -25.82 12.33
N ASP A 398 7.74 -25.50 13.10
CA ASP A 398 7.94 -24.18 13.68
C ASP A 398 8.73 -23.23 12.76
N GLY A 399 9.01 -23.64 11.52
CA GLY A 399 9.76 -22.86 10.52
C GLY A 399 11.26 -22.73 10.82
N LYS A 400 11.79 -23.40 11.86
CA LYS A 400 13.23 -23.44 12.10
C LYS A 400 13.90 -24.47 11.23
N LEU A 401 15.13 -24.21 10.82
CA LEU A 401 15.95 -25.19 10.14
C LEU A 401 16.26 -26.37 11.07
N THR A 402 16.10 -27.58 10.57
CA THR A 402 16.26 -28.83 11.38
C THR A 402 17.72 -29.20 11.67
N GLY A 403 18.67 -28.45 11.12
CA GLY A 403 20.10 -28.78 11.19
C GLY A 403 20.54 -29.83 10.17
N GLN A 404 19.60 -30.49 9.52
CA GLN A 404 19.90 -31.43 8.42
C GLN A 404 20.11 -30.63 7.14
N LYS A 405 21.22 -30.91 6.46
CA LYS A 405 21.51 -30.34 5.14
C LYS A 405 21.83 -31.47 4.17
N ARG A 406 21.36 -31.31 2.95
CA ARG A 406 21.63 -32.24 1.84
C ARG A 406 22.51 -31.55 0.81
N ASN A 407 23.59 -32.25 0.38
CA ASN A 407 24.38 -31.78 -0.74
C ASN A 407 23.54 -31.92 -2.03
N MET A 408 23.36 -30.83 -2.75
CA MET A 408 22.54 -30.76 -3.95
C MET A 408 23.34 -30.92 -5.24
N TRP A 409 24.68 -30.81 -5.16
CA TRP A 409 25.53 -30.87 -6.33
C TRP A 409 26.81 -31.65 -6.04
N ARG A 410 27.32 -32.34 -7.07
CA ARG A 410 28.47 -33.27 -6.97
C ARG A 410 29.79 -32.64 -6.60
N ASP A 411 29.95 -31.33 -6.86
CA ASP A 411 31.20 -30.60 -6.64
C ASP A 411 30.95 -29.17 -6.13
N ALA A 412 32.00 -28.38 -5.99
CA ALA A 412 31.94 -27.02 -5.50
C ALA A 412 31.86 -25.96 -6.63
N SER A 413 31.33 -26.29 -7.80
CA SER A 413 31.29 -25.38 -8.96
C SER A 413 30.30 -24.21 -8.82
N TRP A 414 29.38 -24.23 -7.84
CA TRP A 414 28.42 -23.16 -7.61
C TRP A 414 29.04 -21.84 -7.15
N GLY A 415 30.31 -21.83 -6.76
CA GLY A 415 31.06 -20.62 -6.53
C GLY A 415 31.24 -19.75 -7.79
N SER A 416 30.96 -20.29 -8.98
CA SER A 416 30.95 -19.56 -10.25
C SER A 416 29.58 -18.89 -10.56
N MET A 417 28.57 -19.10 -9.74
CA MET A 417 27.25 -18.48 -9.89
C MET A 417 27.14 -17.22 -9.04
N GLN A 418 26.74 -16.11 -9.68
CA GLN A 418 26.60 -14.83 -8.99
C GLN A 418 25.21 -14.61 -8.40
N LYS A 419 24.15 -15.23 -8.99
CA LYS A 419 22.76 -15.15 -8.55
C LYS A 419 22.07 -16.48 -8.73
N LEU A 420 21.09 -16.76 -7.87
CA LEU A 420 20.16 -17.86 -8.07
C LEU A 420 18.75 -17.49 -7.54
N ALA A 421 17.75 -18.14 -8.12
CA ALA A 421 16.38 -18.18 -7.64
C ALA A 421 15.78 -19.55 -7.94
N THR A 422 14.66 -19.89 -7.30
CA THR A 422 14.07 -21.23 -7.38
C THR A 422 12.58 -21.18 -7.64
N GLY A 423 12.08 -22.14 -8.41
CA GLY A 423 10.67 -22.32 -8.76
C GLY A 423 10.52 -23.45 -9.74
N ASP A 424 9.31 -23.93 -9.95
CA ASP A 424 9.00 -24.94 -10.97
C ASP A 424 8.88 -24.27 -12.33
N PHE A 425 9.99 -24.21 -13.09
CA PHE A 425 10.02 -23.57 -14.39
C PHE A 425 9.64 -24.51 -15.55
N ASN A 426 9.70 -25.83 -15.32
CA ASN A 426 9.40 -26.85 -16.33
C ASN A 426 8.02 -27.50 -16.17
N GLY A 427 7.29 -27.22 -15.08
CA GLY A 427 5.94 -27.72 -14.84
C GLY A 427 5.88 -29.17 -14.36
N ASP A 428 6.98 -29.71 -13.79
CA ASP A 428 7.02 -31.08 -13.29
C ASP A 428 6.65 -31.22 -11.80
N GLY A 429 6.38 -30.11 -11.13
CA GLY A 429 6.00 -30.05 -9.72
C GLY A 429 7.18 -30.03 -8.75
N LEU A 430 8.42 -30.00 -9.23
CA LEU A 430 9.64 -29.88 -8.44
C LEU A 430 10.27 -28.50 -8.59
N ASP A 431 10.88 -28.00 -7.54
CA ASP A 431 11.63 -26.75 -7.66
C ASP A 431 12.89 -26.94 -8.54
N ASP A 432 13.01 -26.15 -9.59
CA ASP A 432 14.23 -25.94 -10.36
C ASP A 432 15.07 -24.84 -9.74
N VAL A 433 16.35 -24.78 -10.08
CA VAL A 433 17.25 -23.68 -9.75
C VAL A 433 17.63 -22.95 -11.03
N ILE A 434 17.27 -21.68 -11.12
CA ILE A 434 17.86 -20.79 -12.13
C ILE A 434 19.10 -20.11 -11.55
N ALA A 435 20.15 -20.01 -12.35
CA ALA A 435 21.41 -19.45 -11.91
C ALA A 435 22.04 -18.58 -13.00
N ILE A 436 22.52 -17.40 -12.59
CA ILE A 436 23.32 -16.53 -13.45
C ILE A 436 24.79 -16.73 -13.10
N ALA A 437 25.58 -17.14 -14.08
CA ALA A 437 27.02 -17.28 -13.91
C ALA A 437 27.74 -15.91 -13.98
N TYR A 438 28.99 -15.85 -13.49
CA TYR A 438 29.78 -14.61 -13.56
C TYR A 438 30.08 -14.13 -14.98
N ASP A 439 30.00 -15.01 -15.97
CA ASP A 439 30.13 -14.64 -17.40
C ASP A 439 28.83 -14.05 -17.97
N GLY A 440 27.75 -14.00 -17.22
CA GLY A 440 26.45 -13.50 -17.62
C GLY A 440 25.53 -14.52 -18.27
N SER A 441 25.92 -15.80 -18.34
CA SER A 441 25.05 -16.87 -18.83
C SER A 441 23.92 -17.16 -17.83
N LEU A 442 22.71 -17.43 -18.34
CA LEU A 442 21.57 -17.87 -17.56
C LEU A 442 21.30 -19.37 -17.76
N PHE A 443 21.28 -20.12 -16.68
CA PHE A 443 21.07 -21.55 -16.68
C PHE A 443 19.88 -21.96 -15.80
N ARG A 444 19.22 -23.06 -16.18
CA ARG A 444 18.32 -23.83 -15.34
C ARG A 444 18.94 -25.18 -15.00
N TYR A 445 18.81 -25.59 -13.75
CA TYR A 445 19.09 -26.91 -13.21
C TYR A 445 17.79 -27.49 -12.71
N SER A 446 17.26 -28.52 -13.36
CA SER A 446 15.98 -29.11 -12.96
C SER A 446 16.10 -29.89 -11.67
N GLY A 447 15.11 -29.72 -10.79
CA GLY A 447 14.91 -30.65 -9.68
C GLY A 447 14.62 -32.05 -10.20
N ASN A 448 15.01 -33.08 -9.46
CA ASN A 448 14.73 -34.46 -9.83
C ASN A 448 14.15 -35.28 -8.67
N ALA A 449 13.48 -36.39 -8.99
CA ALA A 449 12.82 -37.28 -8.01
C ALA A 449 13.78 -37.90 -6.99
N LYS A 450 15.10 -37.85 -7.18
CA LYS A 450 16.11 -38.26 -6.21
C LYS A 450 16.41 -37.15 -5.19
N GLY A 451 15.78 -35.98 -5.36
CA GLY A 451 15.92 -34.79 -4.53
C GLY A 451 17.20 -34.01 -4.78
N GLY A 452 17.92 -34.26 -5.87
CA GLY A 452 19.06 -33.49 -6.37
C GLY A 452 18.68 -32.62 -7.55
N LEU A 453 19.69 -32.17 -8.29
CA LEU A 453 19.54 -31.39 -9.52
C LEU A 453 20.09 -32.18 -10.70
N ASP A 454 19.48 -32.02 -11.86
CA ASP A 454 20.00 -32.48 -13.14
C ASP A 454 21.00 -31.48 -13.72
N ASP A 455 21.74 -31.90 -14.76
CA ASP A 455 22.69 -31.03 -15.43
C ASP A 455 22.00 -29.81 -16.04
N ARG A 456 22.77 -28.70 -16.09
CA ARG A 456 22.24 -27.40 -16.53
C ARG A 456 21.81 -27.37 -17.98
N VAL A 457 20.76 -26.60 -18.23
CA VAL A 457 20.31 -26.22 -19.59
C VAL A 457 20.37 -24.71 -19.68
N SER A 458 20.86 -24.20 -20.85
CA SER A 458 20.83 -22.75 -21.10
C SER A 458 19.37 -22.29 -21.26
N MET A 459 19.00 -21.25 -20.53
CA MET A 459 17.68 -20.59 -20.64
C MET A 459 17.69 -19.38 -21.56
N TRP A 460 18.86 -18.86 -21.91
CA TRP A 460 19.01 -17.64 -22.70
C TRP A 460 20.15 -17.76 -23.69
N PRO A 461 20.03 -17.19 -24.91
CA PRO A 461 20.99 -17.43 -26.00
C PRO A 461 22.31 -16.69 -25.86
N ASP A 462 22.39 -15.69 -24.98
CA ASP A 462 23.59 -14.86 -24.82
C ASP A 462 23.98 -14.69 -23.35
N THR A 463 25.01 -13.89 -23.08
CA THR A 463 25.59 -13.63 -21.76
C THR A 463 25.17 -12.24 -21.20
N SER A 464 23.96 -11.76 -21.53
CA SER A 464 23.51 -10.41 -21.18
C SER A 464 23.05 -10.25 -19.73
N TRP A 465 23.03 -11.32 -18.93
CA TRP A 465 22.46 -11.30 -17.57
C TRP A 465 23.37 -10.71 -16.49
N ASN A 466 24.55 -10.22 -16.88
CA ASN A 466 25.39 -9.41 -15.99
C ASN A 466 24.69 -8.09 -15.65
N GLY A 467 24.76 -7.66 -14.40
CA GLY A 467 24.20 -6.37 -13.98
C GLY A 467 22.84 -6.46 -13.28
N MET A 468 22.37 -7.66 -12.97
CA MET A 468 21.22 -7.85 -12.08
C MET A 468 21.67 -8.01 -10.62
N PRO A 469 21.50 -7.00 -9.75
CA PRO A 469 21.79 -7.15 -8.32
C PRO A 469 20.82 -8.11 -7.64
N VAL A 470 19.59 -8.25 -8.15
CA VAL A 470 18.54 -9.11 -7.61
C VAL A 470 17.91 -9.93 -8.73
N VAL A 471 17.72 -11.22 -8.45
CA VAL A 471 16.89 -12.14 -9.24
C VAL A 471 15.92 -12.82 -8.29
N LEU A 472 14.65 -12.81 -8.67
CA LEU A 472 13.55 -13.42 -7.92
C LEU A 472 12.80 -14.39 -8.84
N ALA A 473 12.11 -15.36 -8.25
CA ALA A 473 11.21 -16.25 -8.96
C ALA A 473 9.86 -16.33 -8.25
N GLY A 474 8.81 -16.61 -9.01
CA GLY A 474 7.45 -16.76 -8.53
C GLY A 474 6.46 -16.64 -9.69
N ASP A 475 5.19 -16.85 -9.43
CA ASP A 475 4.11 -16.63 -10.39
C ASP A 475 3.66 -15.17 -10.30
N PHE A 476 4.34 -14.28 -11.06
CA PHE A 476 4.13 -12.83 -10.97
C PHE A 476 2.90 -12.33 -11.75
N ASP A 477 2.28 -13.15 -12.58
CA ASP A 477 1.05 -12.78 -13.32
C ASP A 477 -0.15 -13.70 -13.02
N GLY A 478 -0.01 -14.65 -12.10
CA GLY A 478 -1.10 -15.51 -11.62
C GLY A 478 -1.56 -16.54 -12.64
N ASP A 479 -0.68 -16.98 -13.57
CA ASP A 479 -1.01 -18.00 -14.58
C ASP A 479 -0.66 -19.45 -14.14
N GLY A 480 -0.15 -19.60 -12.93
CA GLY A 480 0.21 -20.89 -12.32
C GLY A 480 1.58 -21.40 -12.73
N LYS A 481 2.42 -20.60 -13.37
CA LYS A 481 3.78 -20.97 -13.80
C LYS A 481 4.82 -20.09 -13.13
N SER A 482 5.99 -20.67 -12.89
CA SER A 482 7.11 -19.87 -12.37
C SER A 482 7.67 -18.94 -13.42
N ASP A 483 7.70 -17.65 -13.07
CA ASP A 483 8.29 -16.55 -13.80
C ASP A 483 9.62 -16.14 -13.17
N MET A 484 10.37 -15.28 -13.86
CA MET A 484 11.55 -14.64 -13.34
C MET A 484 11.37 -13.13 -13.25
N GLY A 485 11.79 -12.56 -12.12
CA GLY A 485 11.88 -11.12 -11.90
C GLY A 485 13.33 -10.71 -11.68
N GLY A 486 13.73 -9.56 -12.19
CA GLY A 486 15.08 -9.07 -12.01
C GLY A 486 15.17 -7.55 -11.90
N LEU A 487 15.86 -7.08 -10.84
CA LEU A 487 16.21 -5.66 -10.69
C LEU A 487 17.50 -5.39 -11.48
N TRP A 488 17.47 -4.38 -12.36
CA TRP A 488 18.64 -3.98 -13.14
C TRP A 488 19.42 -2.85 -12.47
N ASN A 489 20.74 -2.96 -12.46
CA ASN A 489 21.63 -1.89 -12.02
C ASN A 489 21.42 -0.61 -12.84
N ASN A 490 21.52 0.54 -12.19
CA ASN A 490 21.49 1.89 -12.76
C ASN A 490 20.15 2.37 -13.37
N GLN A 491 19.11 1.53 -13.47
CA GLN A 491 17.88 1.91 -14.14
C GLN A 491 16.65 1.91 -13.24
N GLN A 492 16.77 1.44 -12.00
CA GLN A 492 15.62 1.27 -11.08
C GLN A 492 14.45 0.57 -11.77
N ARG A 493 14.79 -0.38 -12.64
CA ARG A 493 13.84 -1.16 -13.43
C ARG A 493 13.80 -2.57 -12.87
N PHE A 494 12.61 -3.04 -12.61
CA PHE A 494 12.36 -4.45 -12.33
C PHE A 494 11.73 -5.06 -13.58
N ASN A 495 12.47 -5.91 -14.26
CA ASN A 495 11.95 -6.61 -15.42
C ASN A 495 11.28 -7.92 -15.01
N PHE A 496 10.09 -8.13 -15.53
CA PHE A 496 9.33 -9.36 -15.47
C PHE A 496 9.55 -10.17 -16.74
N TYR A 497 9.92 -11.43 -16.60
CA TYR A 497 10.18 -12.39 -17.67
C TYR A 497 9.24 -13.58 -17.50
N LYS A 498 8.17 -13.61 -18.31
CA LYS A 498 7.13 -14.62 -18.21
C LYS A 498 7.64 -16.02 -18.51
N GLY A 499 7.44 -16.96 -17.61
CA GLY A 499 7.72 -18.37 -17.79
C GLY A 499 6.69 -19.06 -18.70
N ASN A 500 7.10 -20.06 -19.44
CA ASN A 500 6.19 -20.82 -20.28
C ASN A 500 5.76 -22.17 -19.64
N GLY A 501 6.30 -22.52 -18.47
CA GLY A 501 6.08 -23.81 -17.82
C GLY A 501 6.75 -25.00 -18.54
N GLN A 502 7.66 -24.72 -19.47
CA GLN A 502 8.44 -25.73 -20.21
C GLN A 502 9.94 -25.48 -20.11
N GLY A 503 10.34 -24.66 -19.15
CA GLY A 503 11.74 -24.37 -18.82
C GLY A 503 12.37 -23.22 -19.56
N THR A 504 11.60 -22.35 -20.23
CA THR A 504 12.08 -21.13 -20.86
C THR A 504 11.28 -19.91 -20.40
N ILE A 505 11.84 -18.73 -20.61
CA ILE A 505 11.22 -17.44 -20.27
C ILE A 505 11.11 -16.55 -21.51
N ALA A 506 10.10 -15.68 -21.54
CA ALA A 506 9.92 -14.68 -22.61
C ALA A 506 10.81 -13.46 -22.40
N LEU A 507 10.95 -12.61 -23.45
CA LEU A 507 11.63 -11.33 -23.35
C LEU A 507 10.97 -10.47 -22.26
N GLY A 508 11.79 -9.89 -21.40
CA GLY A 508 11.34 -9.12 -20.26
C GLY A 508 10.69 -7.78 -20.62
N LYS A 509 9.72 -7.38 -19.82
CA LYS A 509 9.12 -6.04 -19.81
C LYS A 509 9.34 -5.38 -18.44
N ASN A 510 9.41 -4.05 -18.41
CA ASN A 510 9.48 -3.34 -17.15
C ASN A 510 8.17 -3.47 -16.38
N ALA A 511 8.24 -3.96 -15.15
CA ALA A 511 7.09 -4.15 -14.27
C ALA A 511 6.85 -2.96 -13.30
N TRP A 512 7.86 -2.08 -13.13
CA TRP A 512 7.68 -0.82 -12.43
C TRP A 512 7.12 0.26 -13.34
N PRO A 513 6.29 1.20 -12.85
CA PRO A 513 5.93 2.37 -13.62
C PRO A 513 7.18 3.21 -13.91
N THR A 514 7.26 3.74 -15.12
CA THR A 514 8.19 4.83 -15.41
C THR A 514 7.73 6.08 -14.68
N ASN A 515 8.65 6.89 -14.15
CA ASN A 515 8.30 8.16 -13.50
C ASN A 515 7.29 8.94 -14.34
N PRO A 516 6.21 9.46 -13.71
CA PRO A 516 5.21 10.25 -14.39
C PRO A 516 5.78 11.53 -15.00
#